data_6f3ce28ef96b0194d01d53d5ca0111ac
#
_entry.id   6f3ce28ef96b0194d01d53d5ca0111ac
#
_cell.length_a   1.000
_cell.length_b   1.000
_cell.length_c   1.000
_cell.angle_alpha   90.00
_cell.angle_beta   90.00
_cell.angle_gamma   90.00
#
_symmetry.space_group_name_H-M   'P 1'
#
loop_
_entity.id
_entity.type
_entity.pdbx_description
1 polymer ?
#
loop_
_entity_poly.entity_id
_entity_poly.type
_entity_poly.pdbx_seq_one_letter_code
_entity_poly.pdbx_strand_id
1 'polypeptide(L)'
;MAFNRKQRLRDNIEAIRTAFLLDREQRTPTARERLLLERYCGFGGLKNILNPARELTDAVHWAKSDLELFAPTVELHRLLRENTKDETEYKRNMDAMKQSVLTAFYTPPEITGTIADVLHEHGIRPDRVLEPSAGVGEIGRAHV
;
A
#
# COMPACT_ATOMS: atom_id res chain seq x y z
N MET A 1 13.12 3.52 12.54
CA MET A 1 13.57 3.47 11.10
C MET A 1 13.12 4.73 10.37
N ALA A 2 13.95 5.28 9.48
CA ALA A 2 13.53 6.41 8.65
C ALA A 2 12.43 5.96 7.67
N PHE A 3 11.41 6.79 7.49
CA PHE A 3 10.31 6.57 6.56
C PHE A 3 10.84 6.58 5.11
N ASN A 4 11.00 5.39 4.51
CA ASN A 4 11.49 5.27 3.14
C ASN A 4 10.33 5.33 2.13
N ARG A 5 10.01 6.53 1.66
CA ARG A 5 8.92 6.81 0.71
C ARG A 5 9.05 6.00 -0.59
N LYS A 6 10.27 5.91 -1.11
CA LYS A 6 10.53 5.21 -2.37
C LYS A 6 10.30 3.70 -2.25
N GLN A 7 10.76 3.10 -1.15
CA GLN A 7 10.54 1.67 -0.90
C GLN A 7 9.05 1.36 -0.71
N ARG A 8 8.34 2.17 0.09
CA ARG A 8 6.89 2.01 0.27
C ARG A 8 6.12 2.10 -1.04
N LEU A 9 6.46 3.07 -1.90
CA LEU A 9 5.81 3.20 -3.20
C LEU A 9 6.07 1.96 -4.06
N ARG A 10 7.27 1.44 -4.09
CA ARG A 10 7.61 0.21 -4.82
C ARG A 10 6.87 -1.01 -4.28
N ASP A 11 6.82 -1.19 -2.97
CA ASP A 11 6.11 -2.30 -2.33
C ASP A 11 4.61 -2.25 -2.67
N ASN A 12 4.00 -1.06 -2.64
CA ASN A 12 2.61 -0.89 -3.06
C ASN A 12 2.41 -1.22 -4.56
N ILE A 13 3.31 -0.81 -5.44
CA ILE A 13 3.22 -1.10 -6.88
C ILE A 13 3.28 -2.61 -7.11
N GLU A 14 4.20 -3.32 -6.46
CA GLU A 14 4.32 -4.77 -6.60
C GLU A 14 3.10 -5.51 -6.03
N ALA A 15 2.55 -5.06 -4.90
CA ALA A 15 1.32 -5.62 -4.35
C ALA A 15 0.13 -5.42 -5.30
N ILE A 16 -0.05 -4.22 -5.85
CA ILE A 16 -1.12 -3.92 -6.82
C ILE A 16 -0.94 -4.73 -8.10
N ARG A 17 0.27 -4.84 -8.63
CA ARG A 17 0.61 -5.67 -9.79
C ARG A 17 0.23 -7.12 -9.55
N THR A 18 0.58 -7.66 -8.39
CA THR A 18 0.25 -9.02 -7.99
C THR A 18 -1.27 -9.20 -7.88
N ALA A 19 -1.98 -8.24 -7.29
CA ALA A 19 -3.44 -8.31 -7.18
C ALA A 19 -4.12 -8.34 -8.57
N PHE A 20 -3.71 -7.48 -9.51
CA PHE A 20 -4.24 -7.50 -10.87
C PHE A 20 -3.92 -8.81 -11.62
N LEU A 21 -2.73 -9.38 -11.41
CA LEU A 21 -2.37 -10.67 -11.99
C LEU A 21 -3.30 -11.78 -11.49
N LEU A 22 -3.49 -11.85 -10.18
CA LEU A 22 -4.33 -12.87 -9.54
C LEU A 22 -5.81 -12.73 -9.95
N ASP A 23 -6.30 -11.49 -10.03
CA ASP A 23 -7.66 -11.22 -10.50
C ASP A 23 -7.84 -11.66 -11.96
N ARG A 24 -6.88 -11.36 -12.83
CA ARG A 24 -6.93 -11.80 -14.24
C ARG A 24 -6.86 -13.32 -14.38
N GLU A 25 -6.03 -13.99 -13.58
CA GLU A 25 -5.84 -15.44 -13.63
C GLU A 25 -6.89 -16.21 -12.79
N GLN A 26 -7.71 -15.52 -12.00
CA GLN A 26 -8.77 -16.10 -11.15
C GLN A 26 -8.25 -17.26 -10.28
N ARG A 27 -7.07 -17.09 -9.70
CA ARG A 27 -6.42 -18.08 -8.85
C ARG A 27 -6.01 -17.54 -7.48
N THR A 28 -5.73 -18.44 -6.55
CA THR A 28 -5.16 -18.10 -5.26
C THR A 28 -3.67 -17.75 -5.35
N PRO A 29 -3.16 -16.86 -4.47
CA PRO A 29 -1.75 -16.49 -4.46
C PRO A 29 -0.85 -17.65 -3.98
N THR A 30 0.32 -17.77 -4.58
CA THR A 30 1.42 -18.57 -4.07
C THR A 30 1.99 -17.97 -2.77
N ALA A 31 2.80 -18.72 -2.03
CA ALA A 31 3.44 -18.20 -0.82
C ALA A 31 4.28 -16.93 -1.08
N ARG A 32 5.01 -16.88 -2.21
CA ARG A 32 5.78 -15.70 -2.61
C ARG A 32 4.89 -14.49 -2.91
N GLU A 33 3.79 -14.70 -3.61
CA GLU A 33 2.84 -13.64 -3.95
C GLU A 33 2.12 -13.11 -2.70
N ARG A 34 1.81 -13.96 -1.72
CA ARG A 34 1.29 -13.52 -0.42
C ARG A 34 2.23 -12.54 0.26
N LEU A 35 3.53 -12.83 0.31
CA LEU A 35 4.53 -11.92 0.86
C LEU A 35 4.59 -10.58 0.14
N LEU A 36 4.35 -10.55 -1.19
CA LEU A 36 4.26 -9.29 -1.94
C LEU A 36 3.00 -8.51 -1.57
N LEU A 37 1.85 -9.19 -1.47
CA LEU A 37 0.58 -8.56 -1.07
C LEU A 37 0.64 -8.00 0.36
N GLU A 38 1.29 -8.71 1.28
CA GLU A 38 1.46 -8.30 2.69
C GLU A 38 2.32 -7.05 2.85
N ARG A 39 3.14 -6.69 1.86
CA ARG A 39 3.91 -5.44 1.86
C ARG A 39 3.08 -4.20 1.52
N TYR A 40 1.83 -4.38 1.09
CA TYR A 40 0.97 -3.25 0.84
C TYR A 40 0.72 -2.46 2.12
N CYS A 41 1.10 -1.19 2.10
CA CYS A 41 1.00 -0.31 3.28
C CYS A 41 0.20 0.98 3.00
N GLY A 42 -0.53 1.02 1.89
CA GLY A 42 -1.29 2.19 1.48
C GLY A 42 -0.42 3.39 1.09
N PHE A 43 -1.07 4.46 0.68
CA PHE A 43 -0.39 5.65 0.15
C PHE A 43 -0.30 6.81 1.15
N GLY A 44 -0.55 6.59 2.44
CA GLY A 44 -0.43 7.61 3.47
C GLY A 44 0.95 8.27 3.46
N GLY A 45 0.99 9.60 3.40
CA GLY A 45 2.22 10.37 3.29
C GLY A 45 2.88 10.42 1.91
N LEU A 46 2.29 9.80 0.87
CA LEU A 46 2.80 9.78 -0.50
C LEU A 46 1.99 10.71 -1.42
N LYS A 47 1.76 11.96 -1.02
CA LYS A 47 0.93 12.93 -1.78
C LYS A 47 1.38 13.10 -3.25
N ASN A 48 2.67 12.94 -3.51
CA ASN A 48 3.29 13.13 -4.82
C ASN A 48 2.76 12.19 -5.89
N ILE A 49 2.20 11.03 -5.53
CA ILE A 49 1.61 10.09 -6.49
C ILE A 49 0.38 10.67 -7.22
N LEU A 50 -0.19 11.76 -6.71
CA LEU A 50 -1.31 12.46 -7.32
C LEU A 50 -0.89 13.54 -8.33
N ASN A 51 0.43 13.84 -8.42
CA ASN A 51 0.98 14.77 -9.39
C ASN A 51 0.93 14.18 -10.80
N PRO A 52 0.93 15.01 -11.84
CA PRO A 52 1.02 14.54 -13.22
C PRO A 52 2.24 13.63 -13.40
N ALA A 53 2.01 12.42 -13.92
CA ALA A 53 3.04 11.41 -14.16
C ALA A 53 2.60 10.45 -15.29
N ARG A 54 2.11 10.99 -16.40
CA ARG A 54 1.73 10.21 -17.58
C ARG A 54 2.93 9.89 -18.44
N GLU A 55 3.80 10.89 -18.62
CA GLU A 55 4.96 10.84 -19.49
C GLU A 55 6.20 11.34 -18.75
N LEU A 56 7.37 11.00 -19.26
CA LEU A 56 8.64 11.43 -18.67
C LEU A 56 8.81 12.96 -18.67
N THR A 57 8.15 13.65 -19.59
CA THR A 57 8.12 15.11 -19.68
C THR A 57 7.42 15.78 -18.49
N ASP A 58 6.53 15.09 -17.80
CA ASP A 58 5.83 15.60 -16.62
C ASP A 58 6.79 15.88 -15.44
N ALA A 59 8.02 15.36 -15.49
CA ALA A 59 9.03 15.60 -14.46
C ALA A 59 9.27 17.08 -14.17
N VAL A 60 9.03 17.97 -15.13
CA VAL A 60 9.18 19.43 -14.97
C VAL A 60 8.23 20.02 -13.91
N HIS A 61 7.13 19.33 -13.62
CA HIS A 61 6.14 19.72 -12.62
C HIS A 61 6.44 19.19 -11.21
N TRP A 62 7.55 18.45 -11.05
CA TRP A 62 7.93 17.83 -9.80
C TRP A 62 9.02 18.61 -9.06
N ALA A 63 8.87 18.74 -7.74
CA ALA A 63 9.92 19.31 -6.90
C ALA A 63 11.18 18.42 -6.92
N LYS A 64 12.36 19.01 -6.88
CA LYS A 64 13.64 18.28 -6.87
C LYS A 64 13.73 17.23 -5.76
N SER A 65 13.17 17.52 -4.58
CA SER A 65 13.09 16.61 -3.42
C SER A 65 12.27 15.35 -3.67
N ASP A 66 11.41 15.36 -4.68
CA ASP A 66 10.45 14.30 -4.95
C ASP A 66 10.72 13.53 -6.25
N LEU A 67 11.74 13.95 -7.00
CA LEU A 67 12.10 13.33 -8.29
C LEU A 67 12.43 11.84 -8.17
N GLU A 68 12.89 11.38 -7.02
CA GLU A 68 13.13 9.95 -6.78
C GLU A 68 11.85 9.10 -6.83
N LEU A 69 10.69 9.73 -6.62
CA LEU A 69 9.36 9.10 -6.67
C LEU A 69 8.72 9.21 -8.06
N PHE A 70 9.25 10.04 -8.95
CA PHE A 70 8.65 10.33 -10.24
C PHE A 70 8.52 9.06 -11.12
N ALA A 71 9.63 8.38 -11.39
CA ALA A 71 9.60 7.19 -12.24
C ALA A 71 8.72 6.06 -11.67
N PRO A 72 8.76 5.73 -10.37
CA PRO A 72 7.79 4.81 -9.78
C PRO A 72 6.33 5.28 -9.89
N THR A 73 6.07 6.60 -9.81
CA THR A 73 4.69 7.12 -9.97
C THR A 73 4.21 6.98 -11.42
N VAL A 74 5.06 7.22 -12.42
CA VAL A 74 4.74 6.94 -13.83
C VAL A 74 4.38 5.46 -14.01
N GLU A 75 5.17 4.56 -13.41
CA GLU A 75 4.91 3.12 -13.44
C GLU A 75 3.55 2.77 -12.81
N LEU A 76 3.23 3.35 -11.64
CA LEU A 76 1.94 3.16 -10.97
C LEU A 76 0.77 3.58 -11.85
N HIS A 77 0.82 4.79 -12.42
CA HIS A 77 -0.25 5.30 -13.28
C HIS A 77 -0.42 4.45 -14.54
N ARG A 78 0.69 4.00 -15.15
CA ARG A 78 0.65 3.07 -16.28
C ARG A 78 0.02 1.74 -15.89
N LEU A 79 0.45 1.15 -14.77
CA LEU A 79 -0.10 -0.11 -14.26
C LEU A 79 -1.63 -0.01 -14.06
N LEU A 80 -2.12 1.08 -13.48
CA LEU A 80 -3.56 1.29 -13.31
C LEU A 80 -4.28 1.39 -14.66
N ARG A 81 -3.73 2.13 -15.62
CA ARG A 81 -4.35 2.28 -16.95
C ARG A 81 -4.41 0.96 -17.73
N GLU A 82 -3.33 0.18 -17.70
CA GLU A 82 -3.24 -1.10 -18.39
C GLU A 82 -4.19 -2.17 -17.84
N ASN A 83 -4.63 -2.01 -16.58
CA ASN A 83 -5.49 -2.97 -15.90
C ASN A 83 -6.91 -2.44 -15.60
N THR A 84 -7.31 -1.35 -16.23
CA THR A 84 -8.68 -0.82 -16.17
C THR A 84 -9.38 -0.97 -17.52
N LYS A 85 -10.69 -1.27 -17.47
CA LYS A 85 -11.50 -1.53 -18.65
C LYS A 85 -11.86 -0.26 -19.42
N ASP A 86 -12.05 0.83 -18.67
CA ASP A 86 -12.48 2.12 -19.22
C ASP A 86 -12.03 3.29 -18.33
N GLU A 87 -12.26 4.52 -18.79
CA GLU A 87 -11.88 5.74 -18.07
C GLU A 87 -12.65 5.91 -16.75
N THR A 88 -13.84 5.36 -16.62
CA THR A 88 -14.65 5.43 -15.40
C THR A 88 -14.00 4.59 -14.30
N GLU A 89 -13.58 3.38 -14.63
CA GLU A 89 -12.87 2.50 -13.72
C GLU A 89 -11.50 3.10 -13.32
N TYR A 90 -10.78 3.68 -14.29
CA TYR A 90 -9.53 4.37 -14.00
C TYR A 90 -9.72 5.53 -13.01
N LYS A 91 -10.73 6.37 -13.22
CA LYS A 91 -11.08 7.47 -12.28
C LYS A 91 -11.41 6.95 -10.90
N ARG A 92 -12.21 5.87 -10.79
CA ARG A 92 -12.53 5.24 -9.51
C ARG A 92 -11.26 4.77 -8.77
N ASN A 93 -10.33 4.14 -9.49
CA ASN A 93 -9.06 3.71 -8.90
C ASN A 93 -8.19 4.90 -8.47
N MET A 94 -8.15 5.99 -9.24
CA MET A 94 -7.47 7.22 -8.87
C MET A 94 -8.10 7.88 -7.64
N ASP A 95 -9.43 7.88 -7.53
CA ASP A 95 -10.13 8.43 -6.36
C ASP A 95 -9.88 7.57 -5.11
N ALA A 96 -9.88 6.24 -5.23
CA ALA A 96 -9.51 5.34 -4.15
C ALA A 96 -8.07 5.57 -3.68
N MET A 97 -7.13 5.75 -4.61
CA MET A 97 -5.75 6.09 -4.31
C MET A 97 -5.63 7.45 -3.60
N LYS A 98 -6.37 8.45 -4.04
CA LYS A 98 -6.45 9.77 -3.40
C LYS A 98 -6.97 9.66 -1.96
N GLN A 99 -8.03 8.89 -1.74
CA GLN A 99 -8.52 8.62 -0.39
C GLN A 99 -7.46 7.93 0.46
N SER A 100 -6.76 6.92 -0.08
CA SER A 100 -5.67 6.24 0.61
C SER A 100 -4.54 7.19 1.02
N VAL A 101 -4.19 8.19 0.20
CA VAL A 101 -3.20 9.22 0.57
C VAL A 101 -3.61 10.00 1.81
N LEU A 102 -4.91 10.21 2.00
CA LEU A 102 -5.46 10.99 3.12
C LEU A 102 -5.70 10.16 4.38
N THR A 103 -5.96 8.87 4.25
CA THR A 103 -6.48 8.02 5.34
C THR A 103 -5.61 6.82 5.69
N ALA A 104 -4.76 6.35 4.79
CA ALA A 104 -3.96 5.12 5.01
C ALA A 104 -2.68 5.39 5.82
N PHE A 105 -2.87 5.74 7.09
CA PHE A 105 -1.80 5.84 8.08
C PHE A 105 -1.95 4.65 9.04
N TYR A 106 -1.44 3.49 8.62
CA TYR A 106 -1.53 2.27 9.41
C TYR A 106 -0.48 2.25 10.52
N THR A 107 -0.84 1.61 11.63
CA THR A 107 0.08 1.41 12.75
C THR A 107 1.26 0.53 12.29
N PRO A 108 2.51 0.96 12.53
CA PRO A 108 3.67 0.16 12.17
C PRO A 108 3.67 -1.21 12.87
N PRO A 109 4.10 -2.30 12.18
CA PRO A 109 4.17 -3.65 12.75
C PRO A 109 5.00 -3.73 14.04
N GLU A 110 6.02 -2.90 14.19
CA GLU A 110 6.85 -2.84 15.41
C GLU A 110 6.02 -2.42 16.64
N ILE A 111 5.07 -1.50 16.48
CA ILE A 111 4.19 -1.06 17.55
C ILE A 111 3.19 -2.15 17.91
N THR A 112 2.55 -2.76 16.92
CA THR A 112 1.57 -3.83 17.15
C THR A 112 2.24 -5.07 17.73
N GLY A 113 3.44 -5.42 17.28
CA GLY A 113 4.26 -6.48 17.86
C GLY A 113 4.60 -6.21 19.33
N THR A 114 5.08 -4.99 19.66
CA THR A 114 5.38 -4.62 21.05
C THR A 114 4.14 -4.72 21.94
N ILE A 115 2.97 -4.30 21.45
CA ILE A 115 1.71 -4.45 22.22
C ILE A 115 1.41 -5.93 22.48
N ALA A 116 1.54 -6.79 21.46
CA ALA A 116 1.33 -8.22 21.62
C ALA A 116 2.31 -8.84 22.62
N ASP A 117 3.60 -8.49 22.55
CA ASP A 117 4.63 -8.97 23.48
C ASP A 117 4.31 -8.58 24.93
N VAL A 118 3.93 -7.32 25.16
CA VAL A 118 3.55 -6.84 26.50
C VAL A 118 2.33 -7.60 27.04
N LEU A 119 1.32 -7.84 26.22
CA LEU A 119 0.15 -8.64 26.63
C LEU A 119 0.56 -10.07 27.01
N HIS A 120 1.41 -10.71 26.22
CA HIS A 120 1.91 -12.06 26.50
C HIS A 120 2.75 -12.11 27.79
N GLU A 121 3.66 -11.14 28.01
CA GLU A 121 4.47 -11.04 29.22
C GLU A 121 3.61 -10.92 30.49
N HIS A 122 2.46 -10.25 30.39
CA HIS A 122 1.51 -10.11 31.50
C HIS A 122 0.47 -11.25 31.58
N GLY A 123 0.64 -12.30 30.79
CA GLY A 123 -0.26 -13.46 30.76
C GLY A 123 -1.64 -13.17 30.18
N ILE A 124 -1.81 -12.05 29.49
CA ILE A 124 -3.07 -11.67 28.86
C ILE A 124 -3.14 -12.35 27.50
N ARG A 125 -4.07 -13.29 27.35
CA ARG A 125 -4.32 -14.04 26.10
C ARG A 125 -5.80 -13.91 25.76
N PRO A 126 -6.20 -12.88 24.99
CA PRO A 126 -7.59 -12.67 24.63
C PRO A 126 -8.06 -13.75 23.65
N ASP A 127 -9.20 -14.36 23.94
CA ASP A 127 -9.87 -15.30 23.01
C ASP A 127 -10.51 -14.57 21.81
N ARG A 128 -10.83 -13.29 21.99
CA ARG A 128 -11.44 -12.44 20.97
C ARG A 128 -10.87 -11.03 21.05
N VAL A 129 -10.55 -10.48 19.88
CA VAL A 129 -10.08 -9.10 19.73
C VAL A 129 -11.04 -8.36 18.82
N LEU A 130 -11.52 -7.18 19.25
CA LEU A 130 -12.28 -6.26 18.42
C LEU A 130 -11.35 -5.16 17.95
N GLU A 131 -11.16 -5.05 16.64
CA GLU A 131 -10.38 -4.00 15.99
C GLU A 131 -11.32 -3.15 15.11
N PRO A 132 -11.89 -2.04 15.64
CA PRO A 132 -12.89 -1.25 14.92
C PRO A 132 -12.32 -0.49 13.74
N SER A 133 -11.00 -0.33 13.66
CA SER A 133 -10.28 0.39 12.61
C SER A 133 -9.15 -0.47 12.02
N ALA A 134 -9.49 -1.69 11.64
CA ALA A 134 -8.54 -2.75 11.28
C ALA A 134 -7.51 -2.35 10.20
N GLY A 135 -7.83 -1.38 9.34
CA GLY A 135 -6.94 -1.01 8.23
C GLY A 135 -6.57 -2.24 7.39
N VAL A 136 -5.31 -2.65 7.43
CA VAL A 136 -4.82 -3.88 6.77
C VAL A 136 -4.71 -5.08 7.72
N GLY A 137 -5.24 -4.97 8.95
CA GLY A 137 -5.31 -6.08 9.92
C GLY A 137 -4.00 -6.35 10.67
N GLU A 138 -3.18 -5.34 10.92
CA GLU A 138 -1.87 -5.51 11.56
C GLU A 138 -1.97 -6.03 13.00
N ILE A 139 -2.97 -5.60 13.77
CA ILE A 139 -3.18 -6.08 15.15
C ILE A 139 -3.57 -7.56 15.15
N GLY A 140 -4.47 -7.97 14.26
CA GLY A 140 -4.84 -9.38 14.11
C GLY A 140 -3.65 -10.27 13.77
N ARG A 141 -2.74 -9.83 12.93
CA ARG A 141 -1.51 -10.56 12.56
C ARG A 141 -0.53 -10.69 13.71
N ALA A 142 -0.45 -9.72 14.61
CA ALA A 142 0.45 -9.76 15.76
C ALA A 142 0.02 -10.79 16.82
N HIS A 143 -1.22 -11.28 16.76
CA HIS A 143 -1.78 -12.27 17.70
C HIS A 143 -1.73 -13.72 17.23
N VAL A 144 -1.26 -14.00 16.02
CA VAL A 144 -1.21 -15.37 15.44
C VAL A 144 0.17 -16.03 15.68
#